data_4cc1aad9fe845b01db9f5fd5d61f7487
#
_entry.id   4cc1aad9fe845b01db9f5fd5d61f7487
#
_cell.length_a   1.000
_cell.length_b   1.000
_cell.length_c   1.000
_cell.angle_alpha   90.00
_cell.angle_beta   90.00
_cell.angle_gamma   90.00
#
_symmetry.space_group_name_H-M   'P 1'
#
loop_
_entity.id
_entity.type
_entity.pdbx_description
1 polymer ?
#
loop_
_entity_poly.entity_id
_entity_poly.type
_entity_poly.pdbx_seq_one_letter_code
_entity_poly.pdbx_strand_id
1 'polypeptide(L)'
;MSSKLEQAKELIKNKEYKKALDIAKKRHGNDKINEYLIILDLLIQEKYLPAIEERGHYHQYYDPNHDNGDYCEKYFDMYLEIEPQSINGLCDKAMSLSNKNKLKEAIEYMDKAFKNYDAYSQKEEPRISHEEVRMGKIELLMQDNQNKKALNEINKYEKKFGQNKKEIFYKGQLLEKTSEYEKALEYLDKSLDEDHTIIALNSKGNALYELGEYKKALDSYNSCITHEKDVKDDLELVTNFNYKAAFCNVELGNYDEAVKHLNKTIDMLNEKGRLDKNLEDIYQKCSFEKDRLMYKNNVEDKRFSNFKFLSTKTSITALIIIIIAYIILKIIGY
;
A
#
# COMPACT_ATOMS: atom_id res chain seq x y z
N MET A 1 -34.22 3.05 33.18
CA MET A 1 -33.22 2.07 32.68
C MET A 1 -33.94 1.01 31.88
N SER A 2 -33.34 0.47 30.83
CA SER A 2 -34.00 -0.58 30.05
C SER A 2 -34.02 -1.90 30.83
N SER A 3 -35.04 -2.71 30.61
CA SER A 3 -35.17 -4.05 31.24
C SER A 3 -33.96 -4.96 30.90
N LYS A 4 -33.23 -4.69 29.81
CA LYS A 4 -32.06 -5.46 29.37
C LYS A 4 -30.78 -5.10 30.13
N LEU A 5 -30.59 -3.83 30.48
CA LEU A 5 -29.46 -3.43 31.33
C LEU A 5 -29.57 -4.03 32.73
N GLU A 6 -30.76 -4.04 33.32
CA GLU A 6 -30.99 -4.69 34.62
C GLU A 6 -30.83 -6.20 34.54
N GLN A 7 -31.29 -6.83 33.45
CA GLN A 7 -31.05 -8.24 33.21
C GLN A 7 -29.54 -8.57 33.11
N ALA A 8 -28.75 -7.73 32.41
CA ALA A 8 -27.31 -7.93 32.31
C ALA A 8 -26.62 -7.77 33.67
N LYS A 9 -27.00 -6.78 34.47
CA LYS A 9 -26.48 -6.61 35.86
C LYS A 9 -26.73 -7.83 36.72
N GLU A 10 -27.92 -8.43 36.66
CA GLU A 10 -28.26 -9.63 37.43
C GLU A 10 -27.44 -10.84 36.97
N LEU A 11 -27.21 -10.99 35.63
CA LEU A 11 -26.35 -12.05 35.11
C LEU A 11 -24.90 -11.87 35.57
N ILE A 12 -24.38 -10.62 35.62
CA ILE A 12 -23.04 -10.33 36.12
C ILE A 12 -22.94 -10.71 37.61
N LYS A 13 -23.92 -10.33 38.40
CA LYS A 13 -23.99 -10.72 39.86
C LYS A 13 -23.97 -12.24 40.01
N ASN A 14 -24.61 -12.96 39.13
CA ASN A 14 -24.67 -14.43 39.16
C ASN A 14 -23.45 -15.07 38.47
N LYS A 15 -22.42 -14.30 38.05
CA LYS A 15 -21.24 -14.74 37.33
C LYS A 15 -21.52 -15.39 35.96
N GLU A 16 -22.66 -15.08 35.35
CA GLU A 16 -23.05 -15.53 34.03
C GLU A 16 -22.54 -14.54 32.94
N TYR A 17 -21.24 -14.24 32.95
CA TYR A 17 -20.61 -13.17 32.19
C TYR A 17 -20.82 -13.28 30.68
N LYS A 18 -20.76 -14.52 30.12
CA LYS A 18 -20.98 -14.75 28.69
C LYS A 18 -22.38 -14.29 28.26
N LYS A 19 -23.41 -14.63 29.05
CA LYS A 19 -24.80 -14.21 28.76
C LYS A 19 -24.97 -12.69 28.86
N ALA A 20 -24.30 -12.06 29.82
CA ALA A 20 -24.30 -10.60 29.95
C ALA A 20 -23.64 -9.94 28.74
N LEU A 21 -22.50 -10.46 28.26
CA LEU A 21 -21.81 -9.99 27.06
C LEU A 21 -22.68 -10.15 25.82
N ASP A 22 -23.40 -11.27 25.68
CA ASP A 22 -24.34 -11.49 24.58
C ASP A 22 -25.49 -10.45 24.55
N ILE A 23 -25.91 -9.97 25.73
CA ILE A 23 -26.87 -8.85 25.83
C ILE A 23 -26.21 -7.57 25.37
N ALA A 24 -24.96 -7.29 25.75
CA ALA A 24 -24.23 -6.12 25.31
C ALA A 24 -24.10 -6.10 23.78
N LYS A 25 -23.61 -7.16 23.16
CA LYS A 25 -23.41 -7.26 21.71
C LYS A 25 -24.68 -6.98 20.90
N LYS A 26 -25.84 -7.37 21.39
CA LYS A 26 -27.13 -7.04 20.76
C LYS A 26 -27.52 -5.55 20.88
N ARG A 27 -26.77 -4.73 21.59
CA ARG A 27 -26.97 -3.28 21.76
C ARG A 27 -26.00 -2.44 20.96
N HIS A 28 -24.96 -3.04 20.45
CA HIS A 28 -24.02 -2.39 19.53
C HIS A 28 -24.74 -1.98 18.23
N GLY A 29 -24.58 -0.73 17.80
CA GLY A 29 -25.12 -0.24 16.52
C GLY A 29 -26.49 0.43 16.53
N ASN A 30 -27.09 0.70 17.70
CA ASN A 30 -28.36 1.41 17.84
C ASN A 30 -28.22 2.60 18.80
N ASP A 31 -29.29 3.39 18.99
CA ASP A 31 -29.40 4.48 20.00
C ASP A 31 -29.10 4.02 21.45
N LYS A 32 -28.63 2.80 21.62
CA LYS A 32 -28.37 2.13 22.91
C LYS A 32 -26.88 1.85 23.16
N ILE A 33 -26.00 2.52 22.44
CA ILE A 33 -24.56 2.39 22.60
C ILE A 33 -24.11 2.61 24.06
N ASN A 34 -24.74 3.52 24.79
CA ASN A 34 -24.44 3.75 26.19
C ASN A 34 -24.72 2.53 27.07
N GLU A 35 -25.79 1.76 26.82
CA GLU A 35 -26.07 0.53 27.56
C GLU A 35 -25.03 -0.55 27.26
N TYR A 36 -24.61 -0.67 26.01
CA TYR A 36 -23.53 -1.54 25.58
C TYR A 36 -22.24 -1.26 26.35
N LEU A 37 -21.82 0.01 26.37
CA LEU A 37 -20.59 0.44 27.05
C LEU A 37 -20.67 0.21 28.57
N ILE A 38 -21.79 0.51 29.21
CA ILE A 38 -22.02 0.28 30.65
C ILE A 38 -21.90 -1.21 30.98
N ILE A 39 -22.48 -2.10 30.16
CA ILE A 39 -22.40 -3.54 30.42
C ILE A 39 -20.95 -4.03 30.27
N LEU A 40 -20.22 -3.55 29.25
CA LEU A 40 -18.80 -3.87 29.11
C LEU A 40 -17.99 -3.40 30.30
N ASP A 41 -18.17 -2.16 30.78
CA ASP A 41 -17.44 -1.62 31.92
C ASP A 41 -17.68 -2.42 33.20
N LEU A 42 -18.91 -2.89 33.43
CA LEU A 42 -19.24 -3.78 34.54
C LEU A 42 -18.54 -5.14 34.42
N LEU A 43 -18.50 -5.73 33.25
CA LEU A 43 -17.79 -7.00 33.00
C LEU A 43 -16.27 -6.85 33.13
N ILE A 44 -15.73 -5.69 32.76
CA ILE A 44 -14.30 -5.35 32.90
C ILE A 44 -13.91 -5.26 34.39
N GLN A 45 -14.78 -4.72 35.25
CA GLN A 45 -14.56 -4.71 36.71
C GLN A 45 -14.42 -6.12 37.27
N GLU A 46 -15.12 -7.09 36.70
CA GLU A 46 -15.00 -8.52 37.01
C GLU A 46 -13.82 -9.21 36.29
N LYS A 47 -12.95 -8.46 35.60
CA LYS A 47 -11.81 -8.94 34.83
C LYS A 47 -12.18 -9.99 33.77
N TYR A 48 -13.37 -9.87 33.18
CA TYR A 48 -13.83 -10.78 32.15
C TYR A 48 -13.16 -10.45 30.80
N LEU A 49 -12.18 -11.26 30.42
CA LEU A 49 -11.31 -11.04 29.25
C LEU A 49 -12.06 -10.72 27.95
N PRO A 50 -13.14 -11.45 27.56
CA PRO A 50 -13.85 -11.13 26.32
C PRO A 50 -14.50 -9.74 26.31
N ALA A 51 -14.81 -9.15 27.47
CA ALA A 51 -15.34 -7.81 27.55
C ALA A 51 -14.24 -6.73 27.46
N ILE A 52 -13.04 -7.02 27.97
CA ILE A 52 -11.86 -6.18 27.81
C ILE A 52 -11.48 -6.10 26.32
N GLU A 53 -11.42 -7.24 25.66
CA GLU A 53 -11.15 -7.35 24.23
C GLU A 53 -12.19 -6.60 23.40
N GLU A 54 -13.47 -6.84 23.63
CA GLU A 54 -14.59 -6.17 22.97
C GLU A 54 -14.54 -4.64 23.13
N ARG A 55 -14.14 -4.15 24.30
CA ARG A 55 -13.98 -2.72 24.59
C ARG A 55 -12.80 -2.12 23.83
N GLY A 56 -11.70 -2.85 23.73
CA GLY A 56 -10.54 -2.47 22.91
C GLY A 56 -10.91 -2.34 21.45
N HIS A 57 -11.60 -3.33 20.90
CA HIS A 57 -12.08 -3.31 19.53
C HIS A 57 -13.11 -2.20 19.27
N TYR A 58 -14.00 -1.89 20.24
CA TYR A 58 -14.90 -0.78 20.10
C TYR A 58 -14.15 0.53 19.87
N HIS A 59 -13.13 0.84 20.68
CA HIS A 59 -12.33 2.04 20.50
C HIS A 59 -11.50 2.01 19.20
N GLN A 60 -11.05 0.86 18.78
CA GLN A 60 -10.25 0.72 17.56
C GLN A 60 -11.06 0.97 16.28
N TYR A 61 -12.32 0.53 16.23
CA TYR A 61 -13.10 0.48 14.98
C TYR A 61 -14.34 1.37 14.96
N TYR A 62 -14.90 1.72 16.11
CA TYR A 62 -16.25 2.31 16.18
C TYR A 62 -16.33 3.62 16.97
N ASP A 63 -15.28 4.02 17.71
CA ASP A 63 -15.31 5.26 18.48
C ASP A 63 -15.17 6.46 17.52
N PRO A 64 -16.20 7.34 17.41
CA PRO A 64 -16.15 8.50 16.54
C PRO A 64 -15.11 9.55 16.98
N ASN A 65 -14.64 9.50 18.20
CA ASN A 65 -13.66 10.43 18.76
C ASN A 65 -12.22 9.98 18.55
N HIS A 66 -11.97 8.96 17.73
CA HIS A 66 -10.65 8.43 17.37
C HIS A 66 -9.48 9.23 17.93
N ASP A 67 -9.06 8.94 19.13
CA ASP A 67 -7.91 9.60 19.76
C ASP A 67 -6.62 8.82 19.48
N ASN A 68 -6.23 8.70 18.21
CA ASN A 68 -5.01 8.05 17.77
C ASN A 68 -4.75 6.63 18.38
N GLY A 69 -5.78 5.96 18.88
CA GLY A 69 -5.68 4.59 19.38
C GLY A 69 -5.18 4.46 20.83
N ASP A 70 -5.11 5.54 21.63
CA ASP A 70 -4.63 5.46 23.03
C ASP A 70 -5.60 4.68 23.92
N TYR A 71 -6.90 4.83 23.71
CA TYR A 71 -7.90 4.09 24.49
C TYR A 71 -7.92 2.59 24.17
N CYS A 72 -7.83 2.18 22.91
CA CYS A 72 -7.80 0.76 22.58
C CYS A 72 -6.55 0.08 23.14
N GLU A 73 -5.39 0.75 23.10
CA GLU A 73 -4.13 0.26 23.62
C GLU A 73 -4.21 -0.04 25.12
N LYS A 74 -4.87 0.82 25.91
CA LYS A 74 -5.11 0.62 27.34
C LYS A 74 -5.84 -0.71 27.61
N TYR A 75 -6.85 -1.05 26.83
CA TYR A 75 -7.61 -2.28 27.03
C TYR A 75 -6.81 -3.52 26.60
N PHE A 76 -6.00 -3.43 25.56
CA PHE A 76 -5.11 -4.54 25.19
C PHE A 76 -3.97 -4.74 26.20
N ASP A 77 -3.45 -3.68 26.81
CA ASP A 77 -2.51 -3.79 27.92
C ASP A 77 -3.17 -4.48 29.13
N MET A 78 -4.37 -4.06 29.52
CA MET A 78 -5.17 -4.67 30.57
C MET A 78 -5.43 -6.16 30.33
N TYR A 79 -5.70 -6.52 29.07
CA TYR A 79 -5.87 -7.91 28.65
C TYR A 79 -4.59 -8.71 28.87
N LEU A 80 -3.45 -8.17 28.42
CA LEU A 80 -2.14 -8.82 28.54
C LEU A 80 -1.58 -8.83 29.98
N GLU A 81 -2.03 -7.95 30.86
CA GLU A 81 -1.73 -8.07 32.32
C GLU A 81 -2.36 -9.32 32.92
N ILE A 82 -3.52 -9.75 32.42
CA ILE A 82 -4.24 -10.95 32.91
C ILE A 82 -3.72 -12.21 32.21
N GLU A 83 -3.58 -12.15 30.87
CA GLU A 83 -3.13 -13.24 30.00
C GLU A 83 -1.93 -12.83 29.13
N PRO A 84 -0.70 -12.77 29.69
CA PRO A 84 0.47 -12.25 28.98
C PRO A 84 0.89 -13.05 27.74
N GLN A 85 0.41 -14.28 27.61
CA GLN A 85 0.76 -15.20 26.51
C GLN A 85 -0.38 -15.36 25.49
N SER A 86 -1.48 -14.63 25.69
CA SER A 86 -2.64 -14.75 24.76
C SER A 86 -2.26 -14.32 23.35
N ILE A 87 -2.54 -15.21 22.41
CA ILE A 87 -2.33 -14.93 20.98
C ILE A 87 -3.21 -13.77 20.52
N ASN A 88 -4.50 -13.79 20.89
CA ASN A 88 -5.44 -12.72 20.55
C ASN A 88 -4.98 -11.37 21.10
N GLY A 89 -4.68 -11.29 22.39
CA GLY A 89 -4.22 -10.05 23.03
C GLY A 89 -2.92 -9.50 22.43
N LEU A 90 -1.96 -10.38 22.13
CA LEU A 90 -0.70 -9.99 21.50
C LEU A 90 -0.90 -9.46 20.06
N CYS A 91 -1.77 -10.10 19.28
CA CYS A 91 -2.09 -9.64 17.92
C CYS A 91 -2.88 -8.33 17.91
N ASP A 92 -3.86 -8.18 18.80
CA ASP A 92 -4.64 -6.95 18.94
C ASP A 92 -3.74 -5.77 19.37
N LYS A 93 -2.81 -6.00 20.30
CA LYS A 93 -1.79 -5.00 20.68
C LYS A 93 -0.88 -4.63 19.52
N ALA A 94 -0.42 -5.63 18.74
CA ALA A 94 0.40 -5.38 17.56
C ALA A 94 -0.34 -4.54 16.51
N MET A 95 -1.62 -4.83 16.27
CA MET A 95 -2.45 -4.06 15.34
C MET A 95 -2.67 -2.62 15.82
N SER A 96 -2.94 -2.42 17.11
CA SER A 96 -3.06 -1.08 17.70
C SER A 96 -1.78 -0.26 17.53
N LEU A 97 -0.62 -0.87 17.79
CA LEU A 97 0.68 -0.24 17.59
C LEU A 97 0.98 0.08 16.13
N SER A 98 0.59 -0.81 15.22
CA SER A 98 0.71 -0.58 13.77
C SER A 98 -0.10 0.65 13.32
N ASN A 99 -1.32 0.79 13.80
CA ASN A 99 -2.18 1.96 13.51
C ASN A 99 -1.57 3.29 13.99
N LYS A 100 -0.71 3.23 15.02
CA LYS A 100 0.08 4.37 15.52
C LYS A 100 1.44 4.53 14.84
N ASN A 101 1.70 3.77 13.79
CA ASN A 101 2.99 3.71 13.09
C ASN A 101 4.18 3.28 13.98
N LYS A 102 3.91 2.58 15.11
CA LYS A 102 4.92 1.99 16.00
C LYS A 102 5.30 0.58 15.52
N LEU A 103 5.75 0.48 14.26
CA LEU A 103 5.90 -0.79 13.56
C LEU A 103 6.90 -1.75 14.23
N LYS A 104 7.99 -1.24 14.80
CA LYS A 104 8.98 -2.09 15.49
C LYS A 104 8.40 -2.80 16.69
N GLU A 105 7.67 -2.06 17.54
CA GLU A 105 6.98 -2.62 18.69
C GLU A 105 5.89 -3.62 18.26
N ALA A 106 5.12 -3.29 17.23
CA ALA A 106 4.13 -4.18 16.65
C ALA A 106 4.73 -5.52 16.18
N ILE A 107 5.88 -5.49 15.51
CA ILE A 107 6.62 -6.69 15.08
C ILE A 107 7.06 -7.54 16.28
N GLU A 108 7.50 -6.91 17.40
CA GLU A 108 7.88 -7.64 18.61
C GLU A 108 6.69 -8.36 19.25
N TYR A 109 5.50 -7.75 19.26
CA TYR A 109 4.28 -8.40 19.75
C TYR A 109 3.86 -9.56 18.85
N MET A 110 3.94 -9.42 17.53
CA MET A 110 3.69 -10.54 16.59
C MET A 110 4.72 -11.66 16.77
N ASP A 111 5.98 -11.36 17.05
CA ASP A 111 7.00 -12.37 17.37
C ASP A 111 6.68 -13.15 18.64
N LYS A 112 6.18 -12.46 19.68
CA LYS A 112 5.72 -13.11 20.92
C LYS A 112 4.52 -14.01 20.64
N ALA A 113 3.51 -13.51 19.90
CA ALA A 113 2.35 -14.29 19.51
C ALA A 113 2.75 -15.56 18.76
N PHE A 114 3.63 -15.44 17.78
CA PHE A 114 4.12 -16.56 16.98
C PHE A 114 4.85 -17.61 17.84
N LYS A 115 5.73 -17.18 18.74
CA LYS A 115 6.48 -18.09 19.63
C LYS A 115 5.59 -18.81 20.63
N ASN A 116 4.55 -18.16 21.09
CA ASN A 116 3.64 -18.69 22.09
C ASN A 116 2.57 -19.59 21.49
N TYR A 117 2.40 -19.59 20.16
CA TYR A 117 1.24 -20.16 19.49
C TYR A 117 1.00 -21.64 19.85
N ASP A 118 2.04 -22.49 19.69
CA ASP A 118 1.90 -23.94 19.91
C ASP A 118 1.57 -24.27 21.36
N ALA A 119 2.07 -23.51 22.34
CA ALA A 119 1.81 -23.72 23.76
C ALA A 119 0.44 -23.16 24.19
N TYR A 120 0.04 -22.01 23.63
CA TYR A 120 -1.23 -21.37 23.99
C TYR A 120 -2.44 -22.07 23.34
N SER A 121 -2.34 -22.47 22.09
CA SER A 121 -3.41 -23.15 21.35
C SER A 121 -3.84 -24.48 21.97
N GLN A 122 -3.03 -25.07 22.84
CA GLN A 122 -3.39 -26.23 23.64
C GLN A 122 -4.31 -25.90 24.81
N LYS A 123 -4.34 -24.64 25.26
CA LYS A 123 -5.14 -24.17 26.40
C LYS A 123 -6.47 -23.59 25.95
N GLU A 124 -6.43 -22.82 24.88
CA GLU A 124 -7.58 -22.11 24.33
C GLU A 124 -7.39 -21.95 22.81
N GLU A 125 -8.45 -22.16 22.04
CA GLU A 125 -8.41 -21.98 20.59
C GLU A 125 -8.30 -20.48 20.24
N PRO A 126 -7.18 -20.02 19.62
CA PRO A 126 -7.04 -18.65 19.20
C PRO A 126 -8.02 -18.31 18.07
N ARG A 127 -8.52 -17.05 18.05
CA ARG A 127 -9.31 -16.52 16.91
C ARG A 127 -8.51 -16.46 15.62
N ILE A 128 -7.21 -16.31 15.73
CA ILE A 128 -6.26 -16.08 14.64
C ILE A 128 -5.43 -17.36 14.50
N SER A 129 -5.35 -17.91 13.32
CA SER A 129 -4.54 -19.10 13.04
C SER A 129 -3.04 -18.80 13.11
N HIS A 130 -2.23 -19.85 13.31
CA HIS A 130 -0.77 -19.70 13.32
C HIS A 130 -0.22 -19.12 11.99
N GLU A 131 -0.88 -19.45 10.89
CA GLU A 131 -0.62 -18.92 9.57
C GLU A 131 -0.88 -17.41 9.51
N GLU A 132 -2.04 -16.96 9.98
CA GLU A 132 -2.41 -15.53 9.99
C GLU A 132 -1.50 -14.70 10.88
N VAL A 133 -1.08 -15.21 12.05
CA VAL A 133 -0.09 -14.52 12.90
C VAL A 133 1.21 -14.28 12.14
N ARG A 134 1.68 -15.28 11.39
CA ARG A 134 2.90 -15.14 10.61
C ARG A 134 2.74 -14.18 9.44
N MET A 135 1.61 -14.26 8.74
CA MET A 135 1.31 -13.32 7.64
C MET A 135 1.23 -11.88 8.15
N GLY A 136 0.58 -11.65 9.29
CA GLY A 136 0.55 -10.33 9.95
C GLY A 136 1.96 -9.78 10.25
N LYS A 137 2.87 -10.64 10.73
CA LYS A 137 4.28 -10.25 10.91
C LYS A 137 4.95 -9.85 9.60
N ILE A 138 4.72 -10.61 8.52
CA ILE A 138 5.27 -10.31 7.19
C ILE A 138 4.76 -8.96 6.71
N GLU A 139 3.47 -8.68 6.84
CA GLU A 139 2.87 -7.40 6.49
C GLU A 139 3.50 -6.23 7.26
N LEU A 140 3.69 -6.36 8.57
CA LEU A 140 4.35 -5.35 9.38
C LEU A 140 5.81 -5.11 8.97
N LEU A 141 6.55 -6.17 8.64
CA LEU A 141 7.91 -6.06 8.12
C LEU A 141 7.95 -5.33 6.76
N MET A 142 6.95 -5.58 5.90
CA MET A 142 6.81 -4.87 4.62
C MET A 142 6.50 -3.39 4.84
N GLN A 143 5.60 -3.06 5.77
CA GLN A 143 5.27 -1.68 6.13
C GLN A 143 6.49 -0.92 6.70
N ASP A 144 7.32 -1.59 7.52
CA ASP A 144 8.57 -1.02 8.08
C ASP A 144 9.74 -1.06 7.06
N ASN A 145 9.47 -1.36 5.79
CA ASN A 145 10.46 -1.49 4.71
C ASN A 145 11.60 -2.50 5.00
N GLN A 146 11.39 -3.45 5.91
CA GLN A 146 12.33 -4.52 6.23
C GLN A 146 12.20 -5.69 5.23
N ASN A 147 12.20 -5.39 3.92
CA ASN A 147 11.85 -6.32 2.84
C ASN A 147 12.66 -7.63 2.85
N LYS A 148 13.97 -7.56 3.14
CA LYS A 148 14.84 -8.77 3.23
C LYS A 148 14.41 -9.68 4.39
N LYS A 149 14.02 -9.10 5.53
CA LYS A 149 13.52 -9.90 6.66
C LYS A 149 12.16 -10.49 6.35
N ALA A 150 11.25 -9.72 5.74
CA ALA A 150 9.95 -10.20 5.29
C ALA A 150 10.11 -11.37 4.30
N LEU A 151 11.02 -11.28 3.33
CA LEU A 151 11.30 -12.36 2.38
C LEU A 151 11.83 -13.63 3.08
N ASN A 152 12.70 -13.47 4.08
CA ASN A 152 13.18 -14.60 4.88
C ASN A 152 12.03 -15.26 5.68
N GLU A 153 11.12 -14.47 6.25
CA GLU A 153 9.95 -14.99 6.96
C GLU A 153 8.97 -15.70 5.99
N ILE A 154 8.75 -15.19 4.78
CA ILE A 154 7.98 -15.87 3.73
C ILE A 154 8.59 -17.23 3.37
N ASN A 155 9.90 -17.30 3.17
CA ASN A 155 10.57 -18.56 2.85
C ASN A 155 10.47 -19.59 4.00
N LYS A 156 10.45 -19.15 5.26
CA LYS A 156 10.19 -20.02 6.41
C LYS A 156 8.72 -20.45 6.48
N TYR A 157 7.80 -19.55 6.12
CA TYR A 157 6.38 -19.82 6.04
C TYR A 157 6.10 -20.94 5.02
N GLU A 158 6.60 -20.77 3.80
CA GLU A 158 6.45 -21.71 2.70
C GLU A 158 6.92 -23.15 3.08
N LYS A 159 8.01 -23.24 3.83
CA LYS A 159 8.52 -24.54 4.32
C LYS A 159 7.60 -25.21 5.35
N LYS A 160 6.88 -24.45 6.15
CA LYS A 160 6.03 -24.96 7.24
C LYS A 160 4.60 -25.23 6.79
N PHE A 161 4.04 -24.34 5.97
CA PHE A 161 2.60 -24.32 5.64
C PHE A 161 2.31 -24.58 4.15
N GLY A 162 3.35 -24.62 3.31
CA GLY A 162 3.19 -24.67 1.86
C GLY A 162 2.93 -23.30 1.25
N GLN A 163 2.64 -23.28 -0.05
CA GLN A 163 2.29 -22.04 -0.78
C GLN A 163 0.79 -21.83 -0.74
N ASN A 164 0.38 -20.59 -0.44
CA ASN A 164 -0.97 -20.12 -0.65
C ASN A 164 -0.96 -18.87 -1.53
N LYS A 165 -2.14 -18.42 -1.95
CA LYS A 165 -2.34 -17.28 -2.87
C LYS A 165 -1.73 -15.97 -2.35
N LYS A 166 -2.00 -15.65 -1.09
CA LYS A 166 -1.52 -14.43 -0.44
C LYS A 166 0.00 -14.42 -0.29
N GLU A 167 0.58 -15.57 0.03
CA GLU A 167 2.01 -15.76 0.15
C GLU A 167 2.72 -15.58 -1.21
N ILE A 168 2.20 -16.20 -2.28
CA ILE A 168 2.71 -16.06 -3.65
C ILE A 168 2.75 -14.57 -4.05
N PHE A 169 1.66 -13.85 -3.79
CA PHE A 169 1.55 -12.43 -4.07
C PHE A 169 2.60 -11.59 -3.30
N TYR A 170 2.68 -11.76 -1.98
CA TYR A 170 3.67 -11.02 -1.17
C TYR A 170 5.10 -11.36 -1.52
N LYS A 171 5.38 -12.62 -1.85
CA LYS A 171 6.71 -13.04 -2.30
C LYS A 171 7.10 -12.33 -3.61
N GLY A 172 6.18 -12.25 -4.57
CA GLY A 172 6.37 -11.49 -5.80
C GLY A 172 6.71 -10.01 -5.54
N GLN A 173 5.93 -9.35 -4.67
CA GLN A 173 6.19 -7.96 -4.29
C GLN A 173 7.53 -7.77 -3.55
N LEU A 174 7.88 -8.68 -2.65
CA LEU A 174 9.13 -8.61 -1.90
C LEU A 174 10.35 -8.84 -2.79
N LEU A 175 10.26 -9.75 -3.74
CA LEU A 175 11.31 -9.99 -4.74
C LEU A 175 11.51 -8.75 -5.63
N GLU A 176 10.42 -8.07 -6.04
CA GLU A 176 10.49 -6.78 -6.75
C GLU A 176 11.20 -5.73 -5.90
N LYS A 177 10.80 -5.55 -4.64
CA LYS A 177 11.42 -4.58 -3.71
C LYS A 177 12.86 -4.92 -3.31
N THR A 178 13.29 -6.17 -3.46
CA THR A 178 14.68 -6.60 -3.22
C THR A 178 15.50 -6.70 -4.50
N SER A 179 14.97 -6.22 -5.62
CA SER A 179 15.63 -6.17 -6.94
C SER A 179 15.93 -7.55 -7.55
N GLU A 180 15.14 -8.56 -7.20
CA GLU A 180 15.19 -9.89 -7.81
C GLU A 180 14.10 -10.01 -8.89
N TYR A 181 14.18 -9.14 -9.91
CA TYR A 181 13.07 -8.84 -10.83
C TYR A 181 12.58 -10.03 -11.66
N GLU A 182 13.49 -10.87 -12.18
CA GLU A 182 13.10 -12.05 -12.96
C GLU A 182 12.29 -13.04 -12.11
N LYS A 183 12.73 -13.28 -10.87
CA LYS A 183 11.99 -14.14 -9.94
C LYS A 183 10.67 -13.48 -9.51
N ALA A 184 10.68 -12.15 -9.31
CA ALA A 184 9.46 -11.43 -8.98
C ALA A 184 8.38 -11.66 -10.04
N LEU A 185 8.74 -11.60 -11.33
CA LEU A 185 7.81 -11.84 -12.46
C LEU A 185 7.17 -13.23 -12.39
N GLU A 186 7.94 -14.28 -12.05
CA GLU A 186 7.39 -15.64 -11.93
C GLU A 186 6.29 -15.74 -10.86
N TYR A 187 6.48 -15.08 -9.71
CA TYR A 187 5.50 -15.08 -8.61
C TYR A 187 4.34 -14.14 -8.89
N LEU A 188 4.60 -12.96 -9.47
CA LEU A 188 3.55 -12.00 -9.83
C LEU A 188 2.63 -12.55 -10.93
N ASP A 189 3.18 -13.25 -11.92
CA ASP A 189 2.36 -13.91 -12.95
C ASP A 189 1.44 -14.97 -12.36
N LYS A 190 1.94 -15.77 -11.41
CA LYS A 190 1.10 -16.74 -10.68
C LYS A 190 0.00 -16.08 -9.83
N SER A 191 0.23 -14.87 -9.35
CA SER A 191 -0.73 -14.15 -8.50
C SER A 191 -1.81 -13.40 -9.29
N LEU A 192 -1.62 -13.18 -10.58
CA LEU A 192 -2.54 -12.41 -11.44
C LEU A 192 -3.87 -13.11 -11.70
N ASP A 193 -3.95 -14.43 -11.47
CA ASP A 193 -5.19 -15.20 -11.65
C ASP A 193 -6.22 -14.97 -10.52
N GLU A 194 -6.02 -13.95 -9.63
CA GLU A 194 -6.75 -13.79 -8.38
C GLU A 194 -7.04 -12.32 -8.00
N ASP A 195 -7.72 -12.11 -6.85
CA ASP A 195 -8.27 -10.83 -6.35
C ASP A 195 -7.28 -9.65 -6.17
N HIS A 196 -5.97 -9.86 -6.31
CA HIS A 196 -4.93 -8.84 -6.15
C HIS A 196 -4.41 -8.26 -7.47
N THR A 197 -5.18 -8.32 -8.51
CA THR A 197 -4.78 -8.03 -9.90
C THR A 197 -4.08 -6.67 -10.08
N ILE A 198 -4.63 -5.58 -9.53
CA ILE A 198 -4.08 -4.22 -9.75
C ILE A 198 -2.72 -4.04 -9.09
N ILE A 199 -2.57 -4.47 -7.84
CA ILE A 199 -1.30 -4.31 -7.11
C ILE A 199 -0.23 -5.24 -7.70
N ALA A 200 -0.61 -6.46 -8.10
CA ALA A 200 0.29 -7.39 -8.78
C ALA A 200 0.75 -6.86 -10.15
N LEU A 201 -0.17 -6.28 -10.94
CA LEU A 201 0.14 -5.63 -12.21
C LEU A 201 1.09 -4.44 -12.04
N ASN A 202 0.88 -3.62 -11.00
CA ASN A 202 1.78 -2.51 -10.68
C ASN A 202 3.19 -3.01 -10.33
N SER A 203 3.30 -4.01 -9.46
CA SER A 203 4.60 -4.62 -9.11
C SER A 203 5.26 -5.30 -10.31
N LYS A 204 4.47 -5.94 -11.18
CA LYS A 204 4.95 -6.50 -12.46
C LYS A 204 5.49 -5.41 -13.38
N GLY A 205 4.74 -4.32 -13.52
CA GLY A 205 5.18 -3.15 -14.29
C GLY A 205 6.51 -2.59 -13.77
N ASN A 206 6.68 -2.48 -12.44
CA ASN A 206 7.93 -2.04 -11.84
C ASN A 206 9.10 -2.97 -12.19
N ALA A 207 8.92 -4.28 -12.00
CA ALA A 207 9.96 -5.26 -12.30
C ALA A 207 10.37 -5.23 -13.78
N LEU A 208 9.40 -5.14 -14.69
CA LEU A 208 9.63 -5.03 -16.14
C LEU A 208 10.35 -3.73 -16.50
N TYR A 209 9.99 -2.61 -15.86
CA TYR A 209 10.66 -1.32 -16.08
C TYR A 209 12.14 -1.38 -15.71
N GLU A 210 12.45 -1.94 -14.53
CA GLU A 210 13.84 -2.09 -14.07
C GLU A 210 14.68 -3.06 -14.94
N LEU A 211 14.02 -4.02 -15.58
CA LEU A 211 14.64 -4.90 -16.58
C LEU A 211 14.80 -4.25 -17.97
N GLY A 212 14.33 -3.02 -18.17
CA GLY A 212 14.37 -2.32 -19.45
C GLY A 212 13.30 -2.78 -20.44
N GLU A 213 12.35 -3.63 -20.03
CA GLU A 213 11.25 -4.11 -20.86
C GLU A 213 10.10 -3.12 -20.92
N TYR A 214 10.39 -1.86 -21.28
CA TYR A 214 9.50 -0.70 -21.16
C TYR A 214 8.14 -0.88 -21.82
N LYS A 215 8.08 -1.58 -22.98
CA LYS A 215 6.80 -1.84 -23.63
C LYS A 215 5.88 -2.73 -22.78
N LYS A 216 6.41 -3.82 -22.24
CA LYS A 216 5.64 -4.72 -21.37
C LYS A 216 5.28 -4.04 -20.02
N ALA A 217 6.19 -3.22 -19.50
CA ALA A 217 5.91 -2.41 -18.31
C ALA A 217 4.73 -1.45 -18.56
N LEU A 218 4.74 -0.75 -19.71
CA LEU A 218 3.64 0.13 -20.12
C LEU A 218 2.31 -0.62 -20.24
N ASP A 219 2.31 -1.82 -20.82
CA ASP A 219 1.12 -2.67 -20.94
C ASP A 219 0.56 -3.02 -19.54
N SER A 220 1.45 -3.33 -18.57
CA SER A 220 1.05 -3.62 -17.19
C SER A 220 0.43 -2.38 -16.49
N TYR A 221 1.04 -1.20 -16.64
CA TYR A 221 0.50 0.04 -16.04
C TYR A 221 -0.80 0.47 -16.73
N ASN A 222 -0.94 0.31 -18.05
CA ASN A 222 -2.18 0.58 -18.76
C ASN A 222 -3.30 -0.36 -18.30
N SER A 223 -2.98 -1.61 -17.99
CA SER A 223 -3.94 -2.54 -17.39
C SER A 223 -4.38 -2.05 -15.99
N CYS A 224 -3.47 -1.52 -15.16
CA CYS A 224 -3.85 -0.87 -13.90
C CYS A 224 -4.79 0.32 -14.13
N ILE A 225 -4.48 1.18 -15.12
CA ILE A 225 -5.28 2.38 -15.46
C ILE A 225 -6.69 1.98 -15.94
N THR A 226 -6.85 0.88 -16.67
CA THR A 226 -8.19 0.41 -17.09
C THR A 226 -9.06 -0.06 -15.93
N HIS A 227 -8.44 -0.51 -14.84
CA HIS A 227 -9.11 -0.95 -13.61
C HIS A 227 -9.10 0.14 -12.52
N GLU A 228 -8.73 1.39 -12.85
CA GLU A 228 -8.64 2.49 -11.85
C GLU A 228 -9.95 2.72 -11.06
N LYS A 229 -11.10 2.33 -11.63
CA LYS A 229 -12.41 2.45 -10.97
C LYS A 229 -12.52 1.59 -9.70
N ASP A 230 -11.77 0.51 -9.63
CA ASP A 230 -11.79 -0.43 -8.50
C ASP A 230 -10.99 0.10 -7.30
N VAL A 231 -10.11 1.08 -7.56
CA VAL A 231 -9.25 1.75 -6.57
C VAL A 231 -9.37 3.29 -6.61
N LYS A 232 -10.48 3.81 -7.12
CA LYS A 232 -10.71 5.26 -7.34
C LYS A 232 -10.54 6.12 -6.07
N ASP A 233 -10.74 5.53 -4.91
CA ASP A 233 -10.63 6.23 -3.63
C ASP A 233 -9.15 6.37 -3.18
N ASP A 234 -8.24 5.62 -3.81
CA ASP A 234 -6.80 5.73 -3.60
C ASP A 234 -6.15 6.57 -4.73
N LEU A 235 -6.27 7.89 -4.59
CA LEU A 235 -5.75 8.84 -5.58
C LEU A 235 -4.22 8.72 -5.75
N GLU A 236 -3.47 8.41 -4.68
CA GLU A 236 -2.03 8.24 -4.75
C GLU A 236 -1.66 7.05 -5.66
N LEU A 237 -2.38 5.94 -5.52
CA LEU A 237 -2.17 4.75 -6.34
C LEU A 237 -2.50 5.03 -7.81
N VAL A 238 -3.64 5.65 -8.10
CA VAL A 238 -4.10 5.94 -9.47
C VAL A 238 -3.19 6.94 -10.17
N THR A 239 -2.77 8.01 -9.50
CA THR A 239 -1.83 8.98 -10.07
C THR A 239 -0.46 8.36 -10.33
N ASN A 240 -0.02 7.44 -9.48
CA ASN A 240 1.23 6.71 -9.66
C ASN A 240 1.23 5.84 -10.93
N PHE A 241 0.13 5.18 -11.30
CA PHE A 241 0.05 4.41 -12.55
C PHE A 241 0.26 5.29 -13.78
N ASN A 242 -0.43 6.43 -13.86
CA ASN A 242 -0.27 7.37 -14.96
C ASN A 242 1.15 7.95 -15.01
N TYR A 243 1.74 8.29 -13.87
CA TYR A 243 3.12 8.75 -13.77
C TYR A 243 4.12 7.71 -14.30
N LYS A 244 4.00 6.45 -13.90
CA LYS A 244 4.88 5.37 -14.38
C LYS A 244 4.69 5.04 -15.85
N ALA A 245 3.45 5.07 -16.36
CA ALA A 245 3.17 4.93 -17.79
C ALA A 245 3.84 6.05 -18.61
N ALA A 246 3.87 7.29 -18.07
CA ALA A 246 4.59 8.39 -18.70
C ALA A 246 6.09 8.09 -18.83
N PHE A 247 6.73 7.55 -17.78
CA PHE A 247 8.15 7.21 -17.83
C PHE A 247 8.44 6.09 -18.83
N CYS A 248 7.61 5.06 -18.90
CA CYS A 248 7.74 4.04 -19.95
C CYS A 248 7.69 4.66 -21.36
N ASN A 249 6.77 5.60 -21.58
CA ASN A 249 6.67 6.30 -22.86
C ASN A 249 7.90 7.18 -23.15
N VAL A 250 8.52 7.79 -22.12
CA VAL A 250 9.78 8.53 -22.26
C VAL A 250 10.90 7.61 -22.76
N GLU A 251 11.06 6.44 -22.10
CA GLU A 251 12.10 5.47 -22.48
C GLU A 251 11.87 4.88 -23.88
N LEU A 252 10.62 4.81 -24.34
CA LEU A 252 10.23 4.39 -25.69
C LEU A 252 10.33 5.53 -26.72
N GLY A 253 10.63 6.77 -26.32
CA GLY A 253 10.68 7.92 -27.20
C GLY A 253 9.30 8.50 -27.57
N ASN A 254 8.23 8.03 -26.97
CA ASN A 254 6.85 8.45 -27.21
C ASN A 254 6.49 9.70 -26.37
N TYR A 255 7.18 10.82 -26.58
CA TYR A 255 7.10 12.00 -25.71
C TYR A 255 5.70 12.61 -25.63
N ASP A 256 4.92 12.60 -26.71
CA ASP A 256 3.55 13.13 -26.71
C ASP A 256 2.61 12.31 -25.84
N GLU A 257 2.73 10.98 -25.87
CA GLU A 257 1.96 10.09 -25.00
C GLU A 257 2.41 10.24 -23.52
N ALA A 258 3.71 10.41 -23.28
CA ALA A 258 4.21 10.70 -21.94
C ALA A 258 3.58 11.99 -21.37
N VAL A 259 3.54 13.07 -22.15
CA VAL A 259 2.91 14.33 -21.76
C VAL A 259 1.41 14.18 -21.47
N LYS A 260 0.69 13.34 -22.23
CA LYS A 260 -0.73 13.07 -21.98
C LYS A 260 -0.95 12.42 -20.61
N HIS A 261 -0.15 11.40 -20.28
CA HIS A 261 -0.22 10.75 -18.97
C HIS A 261 0.12 11.72 -17.82
N LEU A 262 1.15 12.55 -17.98
CA LEU A 262 1.51 13.56 -16.99
C LEU A 262 0.39 14.61 -16.79
N ASN A 263 -0.23 15.08 -17.88
CA ASN A 263 -1.37 15.99 -17.79
C ASN A 263 -2.54 15.34 -17.05
N LYS A 264 -2.90 14.08 -17.38
CA LYS A 264 -3.97 13.36 -16.68
C LYS A 264 -3.69 13.32 -15.16
N THR A 265 -2.46 13.02 -14.75
CA THR A 265 -2.07 13.03 -13.33
C THR A 265 -2.24 14.41 -12.70
N ILE A 266 -1.76 15.48 -13.36
CA ILE A 266 -1.86 16.86 -12.88
C ILE A 266 -3.33 17.28 -12.75
N ASP A 267 -4.17 16.95 -13.74
CA ASP A 267 -5.60 17.28 -13.72
C ASP A 267 -6.32 16.60 -12.56
N MET A 268 -6.07 15.31 -12.33
CA MET A 268 -6.62 14.56 -11.18
C MET A 268 -6.23 15.17 -9.82
N LEU A 269 -4.96 15.62 -9.70
CA LEU A 269 -4.48 16.25 -8.47
C LEU A 269 -5.08 17.65 -8.27
N ASN A 270 -5.27 18.42 -9.35
CA ASN A 270 -5.92 19.73 -9.31
C ASN A 270 -7.40 19.62 -8.90
N GLU A 271 -8.11 18.59 -9.36
CA GLU A 271 -9.53 18.34 -9.01
C GLU A 271 -9.70 18.05 -7.52
N LYS A 272 -8.72 17.41 -6.87
CA LYS A 272 -8.76 17.14 -5.43
C LYS A 272 -8.68 18.43 -4.60
N GLY A 273 -8.02 19.46 -5.09
CA GLY A 273 -7.80 20.72 -4.40
C GLY A 273 -6.64 20.65 -3.39
N ARG A 274 -6.95 20.48 -2.09
CA ARG A 274 -5.87 20.43 -1.07
C ARG A 274 -5.16 19.07 -1.12
N LEU A 275 -3.86 19.09 -1.43
CA LEU A 275 -2.98 17.92 -1.47
C LEU A 275 -2.27 17.74 -0.12
N ASP A 276 -2.02 16.49 0.26
CA ASP A 276 -1.04 16.15 1.28
C ASP A 276 0.38 16.19 0.71
N LYS A 277 1.37 15.96 1.56
CA LYS A 277 2.78 16.07 1.17
C LYS A 277 3.18 15.10 0.04
N ASN A 278 2.63 13.89 0.04
CA ASN A 278 2.98 12.86 -0.95
C ASN A 278 2.41 13.24 -2.33
N LEU A 279 1.14 13.62 -2.37
CA LEU A 279 0.47 14.05 -3.60
C LEU A 279 1.06 15.36 -4.16
N GLU A 280 1.47 16.29 -3.28
CA GLU A 280 2.17 17.51 -3.69
C GLU A 280 3.53 17.18 -4.35
N ASP A 281 4.29 16.21 -3.81
CA ASP A 281 5.55 15.75 -4.41
C ASP A 281 5.32 15.13 -5.80
N ILE A 282 4.28 14.32 -5.96
CA ILE A 282 3.89 13.76 -7.26
C ILE A 282 3.53 14.88 -8.25
N TYR A 283 2.74 15.87 -7.81
CA TYR A 283 2.37 17.01 -8.64
C TYR A 283 3.59 17.78 -9.16
N GLN A 284 4.53 18.11 -8.27
CA GLN A 284 5.75 18.84 -8.62
C GLN A 284 6.61 18.04 -9.61
N LYS A 285 6.77 16.75 -9.39
CA LYS A 285 7.49 15.86 -10.30
C LYS A 285 6.84 15.79 -11.69
N CYS A 286 5.52 15.64 -11.75
CA CYS A 286 4.79 15.60 -13.03
C CYS A 286 4.90 16.92 -13.80
N SER A 287 4.76 18.05 -13.10
CA SER A 287 4.88 19.38 -13.73
C SER A 287 6.27 19.60 -14.29
N PHE A 288 7.31 19.30 -13.51
CA PHE A 288 8.70 19.44 -13.95
C PHE A 288 9.01 18.56 -15.18
N GLU A 289 8.63 17.30 -15.16
CA GLU A 289 8.87 16.38 -16.26
C GLU A 289 8.10 16.78 -17.53
N LYS A 290 6.86 17.22 -17.37
CA LYS A 290 6.07 17.74 -18.50
C LYS A 290 6.79 18.93 -19.18
N ASP A 291 7.22 19.91 -18.41
CA ASP A 291 7.91 21.10 -18.96
C ASP A 291 9.22 20.70 -19.65
N ARG A 292 9.97 19.77 -19.07
CA ARG A 292 11.20 19.21 -19.64
C ARG A 292 10.94 18.55 -21.00
N LEU A 293 9.89 17.71 -21.10
CA LEU A 293 9.53 17.00 -22.33
C LEU A 293 9.02 17.95 -23.40
N MET A 294 8.20 18.92 -23.04
CA MET A 294 7.71 19.95 -23.97
C MET A 294 8.87 20.79 -24.54
N TYR A 295 9.86 21.13 -23.69
CA TYR A 295 11.06 21.81 -24.18
C TYR A 295 11.85 20.94 -25.16
N LYS A 296 12.06 19.66 -24.84
CA LYS A 296 12.78 18.69 -25.69
C LYS A 296 12.10 18.52 -27.06
N ASN A 297 10.78 18.31 -27.07
CA ASN A 297 9.99 18.20 -28.31
C ASN A 297 10.12 19.47 -29.17
N ASN A 298 9.98 20.64 -28.58
CA ASN A 298 10.12 21.90 -29.32
C ASN A 298 11.53 22.10 -29.91
N VAL A 299 12.57 21.61 -29.25
CA VAL A 299 13.95 21.70 -29.74
C VAL A 299 14.18 20.67 -30.86
N GLU A 300 13.66 19.46 -30.73
CA GLU A 300 13.76 18.42 -31.77
C GLU A 300 12.97 18.82 -33.01
N ASP A 301 11.74 19.30 -32.89
CA ASP A 301 10.94 19.81 -34.03
C ASP A 301 11.63 20.96 -34.75
N LYS A 302 12.25 21.88 -34.05
CA LYS A 302 13.03 22.94 -34.66
C LYS A 302 14.27 22.43 -35.37
N ARG A 303 14.93 21.40 -34.86
CA ARG A 303 16.07 20.74 -35.55
C ARG A 303 15.60 20.04 -36.81
N PHE A 304 14.51 19.27 -36.73
CA PHE A 304 13.93 18.59 -37.90
C PHE A 304 13.39 19.55 -38.95
N SER A 305 12.76 20.65 -38.57
CA SER A 305 12.30 21.68 -39.49
C SER A 305 13.47 22.38 -40.19
N ASN A 306 14.54 22.65 -39.44
CA ASN A 306 15.79 23.21 -40.03
C ASN A 306 16.48 22.18 -40.94
N PHE A 307 16.46 20.88 -40.65
CA PHE A 307 16.99 19.83 -41.52
C PHE A 307 16.14 19.62 -42.77
N LYS A 308 14.80 19.69 -42.67
CA LYS A 308 13.88 19.67 -43.82
C LYS A 308 14.08 20.88 -44.73
N PHE A 309 14.32 22.05 -44.14
CA PHE A 309 14.66 23.24 -44.87
C PHE A 309 15.99 23.08 -45.64
N LEU A 310 17.00 22.47 -45.05
CA LEU A 310 18.31 22.17 -45.69
C LEU A 310 18.23 21.08 -46.73
N SER A 311 17.19 20.23 -46.76
CA SER A 311 16.99 19.17 -47.74
C SER A 311 16.29 19.62 -49.03
N THR A 312 15.80 20.84 -49.06
CA THR A 312 15.26 21.42 -50.31
C THR A 312 16.41 21.73 -51.30
N LYS A 313 16.20 21.53 -52.61
CA LYS A 313 17.21 21.76 -53.65
C LYS A 313 17.85 23.15 -53.53
N THR A 314 17.08 24.16 -53.14
CA THR A 314 17.52 25.54 -52.89
C THR A 314 18.47 25.71 -51.71
N SER A 315 18.24 24.93 -50.62
CA SER A 315 19.09 24.97 -49.44
C SER A 315 20.42 24.25 -49.64
N ILE A 316 20.42 23.16 -50.40
CA ILE A 316 21.64 22.44 -50.77
C ILE A 316 22.54 23.31 -51.66
N THR A 317 21.93 24.02 -52.64
CA THR A 317 22.69 24.96 -53.51
C THR A 317 23.26 26.14 -52.69
N ALA A 318 22.52 26.69 -51.75
CA ALA A 318 23.01 27.74 -50.86
C ALA A 318 24.17 27.25 -49.96
N LEU A 319 24.09 26.03 -49.44
CA LEU A 319 25.17 25.45 -48.66
C LEU A 319 26.44 25.20 -49.47
N ILE A 320 26.29 24.72 -50.73
CA ILE A 320 27.42 24.55 -51.66
C ILE A 320 28.05 25.88 -51.96
N ILE A 321 27.29 26.96 -52.21
CA ILE A 321 27.81 28.31 -52.46
C ILE A 321 28.58 28.83 -51.23
N ILE A 322 28.09 28.62 -50.01
CA ILE A 322 28.77 29.02 -48.78
C ILE A 322 30.10 28.26 -48.60
N ILE A 323 30.11 26.94 -48.88
CA ILE A 323 31.33 26.13 -48.82
C ILE A 323 32.33 26.57 -49.87
N ILE A 324 31.91 26.84 -51.08
CA ILE A 324 32.78 27.34 -52.15
C ILE A 324 33.34 28.72 -51.77
N ALA A 325 32.53 29.64 -51.28
CA ALA A 325 32.96 30.94 -50.79
C ALA A 325 33.98 30.83 -49.67
N TYR A 326 33.77 29.93 -48.73
CA TYR A 326 34.72 29.67 -47.65
C TYR A 326 36.07 29.11 -48.13
N ILE A 327 36.01 28.19 -49.10
CA ILE A 327 37.22 27.63 -49.71
C ILE A 327 38.00 28.73 -50.49
N ILE A 328 37.29 29.59 -51.23
CA ILE A 328 37.89 30.71 -51.92
C ILE A 328 38.56 31.70 -50.98
N LEU A 329 37.89 32.08 -49.88
CA LEU A 329 38.45 32.95 -48.86
C LEU A 329 39.71 32.35 -48.20
N LYS A 330 39.72 31.06 -47.97
CA LYS A 330 40.86 30.35 -47.40
C LYS A 330 42.07 30.25 -48.40
N ILE A 331 41.79 30.21 -49.69
CA ILE A 331 42.84 30.23 -50.77
C ILE A 331 43.44 31.63 -50.93
N ILE A 332 42.64 32.68 -50.71
CA ILE A 332 43.10 34.11 -50.87
C ILE A 332 43.78 34.59 -49.60
N GLY A 333 43.84 33.81 -48.54
CA GLY A 333 44.59 34.15 -47.29
C GLY A 333 43.83 35.00 -46.31
N TYR A 334 42.49 34.91 -46.30
CA TYR A 334 41.62 35.47 -45.23
C TYR A 334 41.14 34.37 -44.29
#